data_04c58e7bc53957c5af789fd7426676e4
#
_entry.id   04c58e7bc53957c5af789fd7426676e4
#
_cell.length_a   1.000
_cell.length_b   1.000
_cell.length_c   1.000
_cell.angle_alpha   90.00
_cell.angle_beta   90.00
_cell.angle_gamma   90.00
#
_symmetry.space_group_name_H-M   'P 1'
#
loop_
_entity.id
_entity.type
_entity.pdbx_description
1 polymer ?
#
loop_
_entity_poly.entity_id
_entity_poly.type
_entity_poly.pdbx_seq_one_letter_code
_entity_poly.pdbx_strand_id
1 'polypeptide(L)'
;MSITPARTRFAPSPTGHLHLGGARTALYAYLLARQTAGKFILRIEDTDVKRTVAGAEQEIMDGLRWLGLEYDEGPDIGGAFGPYRQTERRDIYAAHASRLVQSGHAYPCFCTPERLTQMREAQQARKEAPRYDGLCRKLTPEDSAKRIAAGERHVIRFKMPHEGSTIAHDHIRGDISVENKNFDDAVVLKSDGLPTYHLAAMVDDHEMQITHVLRSSEWLGTFPLHVNIVRAFGWDEPIWTHLSVFLKPSGKGKMSKREAAEAIKDGHSIFVKDLLELGFTPEGVNNWCGLMGWGVPEDDVMNLTEMIQRFSIDHLTPSPAAINFAKLDHFNGTHIRLLPTEDLVARIKPFFTRAGLVAEDAMLTQIVPLLRERMVTLDDALELAGFFFRESVSPNPSDLIAKGLDAPKSAEIARRVYQILVGQPDLSHAGAEPALRAYVEESGLNVNQVFGIVRVAVTGQKVSPPLFESMEIIGREKVLARLDAAAMALTKLS
;
A
#
# COMPACT_ATOMS: atom_id res chain seq x y z
N MET A 1 -14.55 -9.39 30.67
CA MET A 1 -15.72 -8.99 29.89
C MET A 1 -15.67 -9.69 28.56
N SER A 2 -16.74 -10.32 28.09
CA SER A 2 -16.75 -10.92 26.75
C SER A 2 -16.71 -9.77 25.73
N ILE A 3 -15.65 -9.74 24.91
CA ILE A 3 -15.55 -8.76 23.82
C ILE A 3 -16.64 -9.14 22.79
N THR A 4 -17.55 -8.21 22.49
CA THR A 4 -18.55 -8.44 21.43
C THR A 4 -17.84 -8.54 20.08
N PRO A 5 -18.08 -9.58 19.27
CA PRO A 5 -17.47 -9.74 17.97
C PRO A 5 -17.72 -8.50 17.08
N ALA A 6 -16.66 -7.87 16.60
CA ALA A 6 -16.75 -6.72 15.73
C ALA A 6 -16.99 -7.15 14.28
N ARG A 7 -18.00 -6.55 13.65
CA ARG A 7 -18.23 -6.70 12.22
C ARG A 7 -17.77 -5.42 11.53
N THR A 8 -16.68 -5.52 10.79
CA THR A 8 -16.00 -4.40 10.15
C THR A 8 -16.03 -4.54 8.63
N ARG A 9 -15.70 -3.47 7.92
CA ARG A 9 -15.62 -3.50 6.47
C ARG A 9 -14.47 -2.63 5.95
N PHE A 10 -13.88 -3.06 4.84
CA PHE A 10 -13.17 -2.19 3.92
C PHE A 10 -14.10 -1.93 2.71
N ALA A 11 -14.32 -0.67 2.38
CA ALA A 11 -15.31 -0.27 1.39
C ALA A 11 -14.71 0.71 0.37
N PRO A 12 -13.80 0.21 -0.51
CA PRO A 12 -13.14 1.04 -1.49
C PRO A 12 -14.03 1.32 -2.71
N SER A 13 -13.86 2.52 -3.29
CA SER A 13 -14.35 2.79 -4.65
C SER A 13 -13.31 2.32 -5.67
N PRO A 14 -13.67 1.58 -6.73
CA PRO A 14 -12.73 1.07 -7.73
C PRO A 14 -12.33 2.16 -8.74
N THR A 15 -11.80 3.28 -8.25
CA THR A 15 -11.45 4.48 -9.05
C THR A 15 -9.95 4.64 -9.28
N GLY A 16 -9.16 3.61 -8.95
CA GLY A 16 -7.71 3.56 -9.10
C GLY A 16 -7.08 2.49 -8.24
N HIS A 17 -5.77 2.56 -8.11
CA HIS A 17 -4.95 1.59 -7.37
C HIS A 17 -5.18 1.64 -5.86
N LEU A 18 -5.00 0.50 -5.17
CA LEU A 18 -5.01 0.44 -3.71
C LEU A 18 -3.78 1.18 -3.17
N HIS A 19 -4.02 2.33 -2.53
CA HIS A 19 -2.94 3.11 -1.92
C HIS A 19 -2.75 2.75 -0.44
N LEU A 20 -1.57 3.05 0.12
CA LEU A 20 -1.18 2.75 1.51
C LEU A 20 -2.19 3.24 2.56
N GLY A 21 -2.84 4.39 2.34
CA GLY A 21 -3.89 4.87 3.25
C GLY A 21 -5.13 3.97 3.26
N GLY A 22 -5.51 3.41 2.09
CA GLY A 22 -6.56 2.39 1.97
C GLY A 22 -6.13 1.08 2.62
N ALA A 23 -4.90 0.63 2.34
CA ALA A 23 -4.31 -0.58 2.93
C ALA A 23 -4.29 -0.51 4.47
N ARG A 24 -3.89 0.63 5.07
CA ARG A 24 -3.96 0.84 6.52
C ARG A 24 -5.38 0.76 7.06
N THR A 25 -6.34 1.36 6.35
CA THR A 25 -7.75 1.30 6.76
C THR A 25 -8.27 -0.14 6.75
N ALA A 26 -7.94 -0.90 5.70
CA ALA A 26 -8.25 -2.32 5.61
C ALA A 26 -7.57 -3.13 6.73
N LEU A 27 -6.27 -2.87 6.97
CA LEU A 27 -5.50 -3.53 8.03
C LEU A 27 -6.16 -3.32 9.40
N TYR A 28 -6.48 -2.10 9.79
CA TYR A 28 -7.09 -1.84 11.10
C TYR A 28 -8.48 -2.45 11.24
N ALA A 29 -9.29 -2.42 10.18
CA ALA A 29 -10.58 -3.10 10.16
C ALA A 29 -10.44 -4.63 10.30
N TYR A 30 -9.44 -5.20 9.62
CA TYR A 30 -9.09 -6.62 9.72
C TYR A 30 -8.60 -6.99 11.12
N LEU A 31 -7.66 -6.22 11.69
CA LEU A 31 -7.11 -6.46 13.03
C LEU A 31 -8.22 -6.46 14.09
N LEU A 32 -9.13 -5.49 14.06
CA LEU A 32 -10.26 -5.41 14.98
C LEU A 32 -11.19 -6.61 14.84
N ALA A 33 -11.53 -6.99 13.60
CA ALA A 33 -12.38 -8.15 13.36
C ALA A 33 -11.73 -9.43 13.90
N ARG A 34 -10.45 -9.67 13.59
CA ARG A 34 -9.75 -10.89 14.02
C ARG A 34 -9.54 -10.94 15.53
N GLN A 35 -9.17 -9.83 16.16
CA GLN A 35 -8.99 -9.74 17.61
C GLN A 35 -10.26 -10.08 18.40
N THR A 36 -11.41 -9.64 17.88
CA THR A 36 -12.71 -9.83 18.54
C THR A 36 -13.42 -11.11 18.09
N ALA A 37 -12.80 -11.98 17.31
CA ALA A 37 -13.41 -13.14 16.67
C ALA A 37 -14.66 -12.77 15.83
N GLY A 38 -14.65 -11.60 15.24
CA GLY A 38 -15.71 -11.06 14.39
C GLY A 38 -15.50 -11.32 12.90
N LYS A 39 -16.01 -10.43 12.05
CA LYS A 39 -16.00 -10.57 10.60
C LYS A 39 -15.43 -9.33 9.92
N PHE A 40 -14.57 -9.54 8.91
CA PHE A 40 -14.05 -8.52 8.03
C PHE A 40 -14.66 -8.66 6.64
N ILE A 41 -15.25 -7.61 6.09
CA ILE A 41 -16.03 -7.62 4.85
C ILE A 41 -15.36 -6.72 3.82
N LEU A 42 -15.32 -7.16 2.56
CA LEU A 42 -14.99 -6.33 1.42
C LEU A 42 -16.29 -5.91 0.71
N ARG A 43 -16.53 -4.60 0.60
CA ARG A 43 -17.64 -4.02 -0.18
C ARG A 43 -17.11 -3.07 -1.24
N ILE A 44 -17.51 -3.25 -2.49
CA ILE A 44 -17.11 -2.38 -3.60
C ILE A 44 -18.13 -1.25 -3.77
N GLU A 45 -17.66 -0.01 -3.62
CA GLU A 45 -18.47 1.20 -3.74
C GLU A 45 -18.34 1.81 -5.15
N ASP A 46 -19.03 1.22 -6.10
CA ASP A 46 -18.94 1.47 -7.55
C ASP A 46 -20.10 2.34 -8.10
N THR A 47 -20.82 3.06 -7.24
CA THR A 47 -21.96 3.91 -7.65
C THR A 47 -21.58 5.11 -8.52
N ASP A 48 -20.30 5.50 -8.56
CA ASP A 48 -19.77 6.48 -9.51
C ASP A 48 -19.17 5.78 -10.74
N VAL A 49 -20.05 5.25 -11.57
CA VAL A 49 -19.70 4.47 -12.78
C VAL A 49 -18.74 5.23 -13.71
N LYS A 50 -18.80 6.57 -13.75
CA LYS A 50 -17.94 7.40 -14.61
C LYS A 50 -16.48 7.41 -14.16
N ARG A 51 -16.22 7.16 -12.88
CA ARG A 51 -14.87 7.15 -12.29
C ARG A 51 -14.31 5.76 -12.09
N THR A 52 -15.11 4.72 -12.33
CA THR A 52 -14.66 3.32 -12.23
C THR A 52 -13.57 3.04 -13.26
N VAL A 53 -12.48 2.43 -12.83
CA VAL A 53 -11.33 2.04 -13.66
C VAL A 53 -11.38 0.52 -13.87
N ALA A 54 -11.28 0.08 -15.11
CA ALA A 54 -11.27 -1.34 -15.44
C ALA A 54 -10.09 -2.04 -14.74
N GLY A 55 -10.36 -3.18 -14.09
CA GLY A 55 -9.36 -3.96 -13.36
C GLY A 55 -9.06 -3.47 -11.93
N ALA A 56 -9.49 -2.27 -11.53
CA ALA A 56 -9.20 -1.73 -10.21
C ALA A 56 -9.80 -2.58 -9.07
N GLU A 57 -10.98 -3.16 -9.27
CA GLU A 57 -11.58 -4.07 -8.29
C GLU A 57 -10.72 -5.31 -8.06
N GLN A 58 -10.26 -5.96 -9.13
CA GLN A 58 -9.40 -7.12 -9.04
C GLN A 58 -8.07 -6.78 -8.35
N GLU A 59 -7.48 -5.65 -8.70
CA GLU A 59 -6.23 -5.17 -8.09
C GLU A 59 -6.39 -4.91 -6.58
N ILE A 60 -7.54 -4.38 -6.15
CA ILE A 60 -7.83 -4.20 -4.73
C ILE A 60 -7.88 -5.57 -4.02
N MET A 61 -8.59 -6.55 -4.60
CA MET A 61 -8.68 -7.90 -4.05
C MET A 61 -7.31 -8.59 -3.97
N ASP A 62 -6.52 -8.48 -5.04
CA ASP A 62 -5.17 -9.06 -5.09
C ASP A 62 -4.23 -8.39 -4.09
N GLY A 63 -4.32 -7.07 -3.94
CA GLY A 63 -3.57 -6.32 -2.95
C GLY A 63 -3.90 -6.74 -1.51
N LEU A 64 -5.18 -6.94 -1.19
CA LEU A 64 -5.61 -7.44 0.13
C LEU A 64 -5.09 -8.87 0.38
N ARG A 65 -5.18 -9.76 -0.60
CA ARG A 65 -4.65 -11.13 -0.50
C ARG A 65 -3.13 -11.13 -0.29
N TRP A 66 -2.42 -10.30 -1.06
CA TRP A 66 -0.97 -10.17 -0.89
C TRP A 66 -0.59 -9.68 0.51
N LEU A 67 -1.35 -8.72 1.08
CA LEU A 67 -1.16 -8.25 2.46
C LEU A 67 -1.60 -9.29 3.51
N GLY A 68 -2.19 -10.43 3.13
CA GLY A 68 -2.74 -11.42 4.06
C GLY A 68 -4.02 -10.97 4.76
N LEU A 69 -4.72 -9.97 4.22
CA LEU A 69 -5.95 -9.43 4.78
C LEU A 69 -7.18 -10.13 4.17
N GLU A 70 -7.34 -11.42 4.49
CA GLU A 70 -8.45 -12.23 3.98
C GLU A 70 -9.79 -11.76 4.56
N TYR A 71 -10.74 -11.43 3.68
CA TYR A 71 -12.10 -11.07 4.09
C TYR A 71 -13.00 -12.31 4.17
N ASP A 72 -14.00 -12.23 5.05
CA ASP A 72 -14.95 -13.33 5.30
C ASP A 72 -16.14 -13.30 4.35
N GLU A 73 -16.45 -12.13 3.79
CA GLU A 73 -17.53 -11.89 2.86
C GLU A 73 -17.08 -10.84 1.85
N GLY A 74 -17.46 -11.00 0.60
CA GLY A 74 -17.03 -10.09 -0.46
C GLY A 74 -17.60 -10.41 -1.84
N PRO A 75 -17.22 -9.61 -2.87
CA PRO A 75 -17.84 -9.69 -4.20
C PRO A 75 -17.53 -10.98 -4.95
N ASP A 76 -16.45 -11.68 -4.60
CA ASP A 76 -15.99 -12.92 -5.25
C ASP A 76 -16.30 -14.17 -4.43
N ILE A 77 -16.41 -14.07 -3.11
CA ILE A 77 -16.68 -15.20 -2.23
C ILE A 77 -18.13 -15.24 -1.72
N GLY A 78 -18.90 -14.18 -1.94
CA GLY A 78 -20.27 -14.06 -1.45
C GLY A 78 -20.36 -13.86 0.06
N GLY A 79 -21.47 -14.23 0.65
CA GLY A 79 -21.76 -14.13 2.08
C GLY A 79 -23.25 -13.93 2.37
N ALA A 80 -23.60 -13.78 3.66
CA ALA A 80 -24.99 -13.74 4.11
C ALA A 80 -25.74 -12.45 3.71
N PHE A 81 -25.03 -11.36 3.42
CA PHE A 81 -25.60 -10.02 3.21
C PHE A 81 -25.34 -9.46 1.81
N GLY A 82 -25.00 -10.34 0.86
CA GLY A 82 -24.78 -9.96 -0.55
C GLY A 82 -26.01 -9.34 -1.23
N PRO A 83 -25.76 -8.78 -2.43
CA PRO A 83 -24.48 -8.63 -3.14
C PRO A 83 -23.55 -7.58 -2.49
N TYR A 84 -22.24 -7.67 -2.78
CA TYR A 84 -21.20 -6.81 -2.18
C TYR A 84 -20.67 -5.74 -3.15
N ARG A 85 -21.32 -5.54 -4.30
CA ARG A 85 -21.14 -4.40 -5.20
C ARG A 85 -22.36 -3.49 -5.11
N GLN A 86 -22.13 -2.21 -4.91
CA GLN A 86 -23.24 -1.26 -4.71
C GLN A 86 -24.13 -1.12 -5.93
N THR A 87 -23.59 -1.22 -7.15
CA THR A 87 -24.40 -1.19 -8.39
C THR A 87 -25.39 -2.35 -8.48
N GLU A 88 -25.15 -3.47 -7.81
CA GLU A 88 -26.04 -4.65 -7.77
C GLU A 88 -27.16 -4.52 -6.72
N ARG A 89 -27.17 -3.46 -5.91
CA ARG A 89 -28.09 -3.25 -4.75
C ARG A 89 -29.13 -2.15 -4.97
N ARG A 90 -29.39 -1.78 -6.23
CA ARG A 90 -30.29 -0.66 -6.60
C ARG A 90 -31.65 -0.71 -5.91
N ASP A 91 -32.30 -1.87 -5.87
CA ASP A 91 -33.65 -2.02 -5.30
C ASP A 91 -33.64 -1.79 -3.79
N ILE A 92 -32.58 -2.19 -3.10
CA ILE A 92 -32.39 -1.95 -1.67
C ILE A 92 -32.34 -0.45 -1.41
N TYR A 93 -31.53 0.30 -2.18
CA TYR A 93 -31.44 1.75 -2.01
C TYR A 93 -32.71 2.49 -2.37
N ALA A 94 -33.41 2.06 -3.43
CA ALA A 94 -34.69 2.64 -3.84
C ALA A 94 -35.74 2.45 -2.76
N ALA A 95 -35.82 1.26 -2.15
CA ALA A 95 -36.72 0.98 -1.04
C ALA A 95 -36.43 1.87 0.19
N HIS A 96 -35.16 2.02 0.56
CA HIS A 96 -34.77 2.86 1.68
C HIS A 96 -34.98 4.36 1.41
N ALA A 97 -34.69 4.84 0.19
CA ALA A 97 -35.01 6.22 -0.19
C ALA A 97 -36.52 6.48 -0.14
N SER A 98 -37.34 5.52 -0.57
CA SER A 98 -38.80 5.61 -0.46
C SER A 98 -39.28 5.70 1.00
N ARG A 99 -38.69 4.90 1.90
CA ARG A 99 -38.95 4.97 3.35
C ARG A 99 -38.67 6.35 3.92
N LEU A 100 -37.52 6.95 3.54
CA LEU A 100 -37.17 8.32 3.99
C LEU A 100 -38.18 9.36 3.49
N VAL A 101 -38.67 9.22 2.27
CA VAL A 101 -39.72 10.11 1.73
C VAL A 101 -41.02 9.92 2.49
N GLN A 102 -41.45 8.68 2.70
CA GLN A 102 -42.69 8.36 3.45
C GLN A 102 -42.67 8.86 4.91
N SER A 103 -41.52 8.78 5.57
CA SER A 103 -41.32 9.28 6.92
C SER A 103 -41.07 10.79 7.00
N GLY A 104 -41.03 11.48 5.86
CA GLY A 104 -40.84 12.94 5.82
C GLY A 104 -39.38 13.40 6.01
N HIS A 105 -38.41 12.46 6.06
CA HIS A 105 -36.96 12.75 6.19
C HIS A 105 -36.26 12.96 4.86
N ALA A 106 -36.95 12.76 3.74
CA ALA A 106 -36.45 13.07 2.41
C ALA A 106 -37.60 13.58 1.51
N TYR A 107 -37.25 14.13 0.36
CA TYR A 107 -38.25 14.63 -0.58
C TYR A 107 -37.75 14.57 -2.03
N PRO A 108 -38.66 14.45 -3.01
CA PRO A 108 -38.31 14.54 -4.43
C PRO A 108 -37.93 15.98 -4.80
N CYS A 109 -36.82 16.12 -5.52
CA CYS A 109 -36.33 17.41 -6.02
C CYS A 109 -36.28 17.40 -7.54
N PHE A 110 -37.06 18.29 -8.15
CA PHE A 110 -37.24 18.43 -9.61
C PHE A 110 -36.37 19.53 -10.22
N CYS A 111 -35.43 20.10 -9.47
CA CYS A 111 -34.53 21.14 -9.99
C CYS A 111 -33.60 20.56 -11.05
N THR A 112 -33.56 21.20 -12.22
CA THR A 112 -32.65 20.80 -13.29
C THR A 112 -31.19 21.20 -12.99
N PRO A 113 -30.20 20.54 -13.59
CA PRO A 113 -28.79 20.92 -13.46
C PRO A 113 -28.52 22.38 -13.81
N GLU A 114 -29.18 22.88 -14.87
CA GLU A 114 -29.05 24.26 -15.38
C GLU A 114 -29.50 25.27 -14.32
N ARG A 115 -30.69 25.02 -13.72
CA ARG A 115 -31.21 25.85 -12.64
C ARG A 115 -30.25 25.88 -11.43
N LEU A 116 -29.74 24.72 -11.04
CA LEU A 116 -28.82 24.62 -9.92
C LEU A 116 -27.49 25.34 -10.19
N THR A 117 -27.02 25.32 -11.45
CA THR A 117 -25.81 26.03 -11.89
C THR A 117 -26.05 27.53 -11.80
N GLN A 118 -27.13 28.04 -12.39
CA GLN A 118 -27.48 29.48 -12.35
C GLN A 118 -27.65 29.99 -10.91
N MET A 119 -28.27 29.21 -10.05
CA MET A 119 -28.43 29.52 -8.63
C MET A 119 -27.07 29.68 -7.94
N ARG A 120 -26.15 28.75 -8.16
CA ARG A 120 -24.79 28.78 -7.57
C ARG A 120 -23.97 29.95 -8.08
N GLU A 121 -24.03 30.25 -9.37
CA GLU A 121 -23.37 31.41 -9.99
C GLU A 121 -23.87 32.71 -9.40
N ALA A 122 -25.20 32.83 -9.23
CA ALA A 122 -25.79 34.03 -8.63
C ALA A 122 -25.37 34.20 -7.15
N GLN A 123 -25.25 33.10 -6.38
CA GLN A 123 -24.74 33.14 -5.02
C GLN A 123 -23.26 33.55 -4.97
N GLN A 124 -22.44 32.98 -5.84
CA GLN A 124 -21.01 33.33 -5.94
C GLN A 124 -20.81 34.81 -6.33
N ALA A 125 -21.63 35.32 -7.24
CA ALA A 125 -21.61 36.75 -7.62
C ALA A 125 -21.91 37.66 -6.41
N ARG A 126 -22.73 37.22 -5.47
CA ARG A 126 -22.99 37.89 -4.20
C ARG A 126 -21.99 37.56 -3.09
N LYS A 127 -20.94 36.81 -3.38
CA LYS A 127 -19.95 36.31 -2.40
C LYS A 127 -20.56 35.42 -1.28
N GLU A 128 -21.65 34.77 -1.58
CA GLU A 128 -22.30 33.81 -0.69
C GLU A 128 -21.75 32.40 -0.97
N ALA A 129 -21.67 31.55 0.05
CA ALA A 129 -21.33 30.15 -0.13
C ALA A 129 -22.42 29.44 -0.96
N PRO A 130 -22.10 28.76 -2.06
CA PRO A 130 -23.09 28.08 -2.89
C PRO A 130 -23.85 27.01 -2.08
N ARG A 131 -25.18 27.16 -2.03
CA ARG A 131 -26.08 26.27 -1.27
C ARG A 131 -27.35 26.00 -2.05
N TYR A 132 -27.96 24.85 -1.81
CA TYR A 132 -29.31 24.58 -2.35
C TYR A 132 -30.34 25.47 -1.62
N ASP A 133 -31.21 26.14 -2.38
CA ASP A 133 -32.20 27.10 -1.85
C ASP A 133 -33.45 26.48 -1.26
N GLY A 134 -33.54 25.15 -1.24
CA GLY A 134 -34.66 24.41 -0.67
C GLY A 134 -35.99 24.56 -1.43
N LEU A 135 -35.95 24.95 -2.73
CA LEU A 135 -37.18 25.19 -3.51
C LEU A 135 -38.16 23.99 -3.42
N CYS A 136 -37.69 22.78 -3.73
CA CYS A 136 -38.55 21.59 -3.73
C CYS A 136 -38.82 21.04 -2.32
N ARG A 137 -38.11 21.49 -1.28
CA ARG A 137 -38.37 21.13 0.12
C ARG A 137 -39.72 21.64 0.60
N LYS A 138 -40.24 22.68 -0.08
CA LYS A 138 -41.52 23.33 0.28
C LYS A 138 -42.71 22.73 -0.47
N LEU A 139 -42.51 21.82 -1.39
CA LEU A 139 -43.62 21.13 -2.10
C LEU A 139 -44.39 20.23 -1.12
N THR A 140 -45.71 20.18 -1.35
CA THR A 140 -46.52 19.22 -0.62
C THR A 140 -46.29 17.80 -1.12
N PRO A 141 -46.58 16.76 -0.33
CA PRO A 141 -46.54 15.39 -0.80
C PRO A 141 -47.41 15.15 -2.03
N GLU A 142 -48.59 15.79 -2.09
CA GLU A 142 -49.56 15.71 -3.19
C GLU A 142 -48.98 16.33 -4.48
N ASP A 143 -48.35 17.49 -4.39
CA ASP A 143 -47.75 18.14 -5.56
C ASP A 143 -46.54 17.34 -6.07
N SER A 144 -45.75 16.82 -5.17
CA SER A 144 -44.65 15.93 -5.51
C SER A 144 -45.15 14.66 -6.21
N ALA A 145 -46.20 14.03 -5.69
CA ALA A 145 -46.79 12.84 -6.27
C ALA A 145 -47.35 13.09 -7.68
N LYS A 146 -48.02 14.22 -7.90
CA LYS A 146 -48.53 14.62 -9.23
C LYS A 146 -47.39 14.76 -10.26
N ARG A 147 -46.28 15.38 -9.86
CA ARG A 147 -45.12 15.56 -10.75
C ARG A 147 -44.43 14.25 -11.06
N ILE A 148 -44.31 13.34 -10.08
CA ILE A 148 -43.79 12.00 -10.29
C ILE A 148 -44.71 11.23 -11.26
N ALA A 149 -46.03 11.25 -11.02
CA ALA A 149 -47.02 10.58 -11.90
C ALA A 149 -47.01 11.12 -13.36
N ALA A 150 -46.66 12.40 -13.51
CA ALA A 150 -46.45 13.03 -14.82
C ALA A 150 -45.11 12.61 -15.48
N GLY A 151 -44.29 11.76 -14.84
CA GLY A 151 -43.00 11.30 -15.37
C GLY A 151 -41.88 12.32 -15.26
N GLU A 152 -42.02 13.35 -14.44
CA GLU A 152 -41.00 14.39 -14.30
C GLU A 152 -39.74 13.84 -13.64
N ARG A 153 -38.59 14.07 -14.29
CA ARG A 153 -37.29 13.61 -13.79
C ARG A 153 -36.94 14.28 -12.47
N HIS A 154 -36.56 13.50 -11.48
CA HIS A 154 -36.25 14.00 -10.16
C HIS A 154 -35.12 13.22 -9.49
N VAL A 155 -34.59 13.79 -8.43
CA VAL A 155 -33.66 13.15 -7.49
C VAL A 155 -34.31 13.13 -6.10
N ILE A 156 -33.85 12.29 -5.20
CA ILE A 156 -34.28 12.35 -3.79
C ILE A 156 -33.21 13.09 -3.00
N ARG A 157 -33.64 14.09 -2.21
CA ARG A 157 -32.79 14.81 -1.27
C ARG A 157 -33.15 14.44 0.17
N PHE A 158 -32.12 14.23 0.99
CA PHE A 158 -32.27 14.11 2.43
C PHE A 158 -32.63 15.47 3.01
N LYS A 159 -33.60 15.49 3.92
CA LYS A 159 -34.12 16.71 4.55
C LYS A 159 -33.33 16.98 5.83
N MET A 160 -32.19 17.64 5.74
CA MET A 160 -31.38 17.98 6.91
C MET A 160 -32.18 18.85 7.91
N PRO A 161 -32.03 18.63 9.22
CA PRO A 161 -32.46 19.61 10.20
C PRO A 161 -31.78 20.95 9.94
N HIS A 162 -32.49 22.07 10.02
CA HIS A 162 -31.89 23.39 9.84
C HIS A 162 -31.57 24.09 11.15
N GLU A 163 -32.27 23.72 12.22
CA GLU A 163 -32.09 24.29 13.55
C GLU A 163 -31.27 23.38 14.45
N GLY A 164 -30.64 23.98 15.46
CA GLY A 164 -29.83 23.25 16.43
C GLY A 164 -28.49 22.74 15.87
N SER A 165 -27.93 21.77 16.53
CA SER A 165 -26.66 21.15 16.19
C SER A 165 -26.79 19.62 16.18
N THR A 166 -26.05 18.98 15.28
CA THR A 166 -25.87 17.54 15.32
C THR A 166 -24.60 17.24 16.11
N ILE A 167 -24.74 16.46 17.17
CA ILE A 167 -23.62 15.89 17.93
C ILE A 167 -23.41 14.46 17.42
N ALA A 168 -22.22 14.18 16.90
CA ALA A 168 -21.81 12.88 16.40
C ALA A 168 -20.59 12.41 17.20
N HIS A 169 -20.66 11.22 17.77
CA HIS A 169 -19.57 10.67 18.57
C HIS A 169 -18.59 9.90 17.71
N ASP A 170 -17.30 10.30 17.72
CA ASP A 170 -16.20 9.58 17.08
C ASP A 170 -15.32 8.96 18.16
N HIS A 171 -14.99 7.68 18.01
CA HIS A 171 -14.28 6.90 19.01
C HIS A 171 -12.92 7.51 19.42
N ILE A 172 -12.18 8.03 18.46
CA ILE A 172 -10.82 8.58 18.70
C ILE A 172 -10.79 10.10 18.81
N ARG A 173 -11.90 10.81 18.49
CA ARG A 173 -11.99 12.27 18.49
C ARG A 173 -12.99 12.82 19.50
N GLY A 174 -13.79 11.95 20.12
CA GLY A 174 -14.87 12.34 21.01
C GLY A 174 -16.06 12.97 20.28
N ASP A 175 -16.82 13.79 20.97
CA ASP A 175 -18.01 14.42 20.43
C ASP A 175 -17.68 15.55 19.46
N ILE A 176 -18.23 15.43 18.25
CA ILE A 176 -18.11 16.43 17.18
C ILE A 176 -19.46 17.10 17.03
N SER A 177 -19.56 18.36 17.46
CA SER A 177 -20.77 19.17 17.38
C SER A 177 -20.69 20.13 16.19
N VAL A 178 -21.67 20.05 15.29
CA VAL A 178 -21.74 20.93 14.11
C VAL A 178 -23.14 21.50 13.97
N GLU A 179 -23.25 22.83 13.80
CA GLU A 179 -24.52 23.50 13.57
C GLU A 179 -25.18 23.01 12.27
N ASN A 180 -26.42 22.61 12.36
CA ASN A 180 -27.20 22.03 11.25
C ASN A 180 -27.36 23.00 10.08
N LYS A 181 -27.43 24.31 10.37
CA LYS A 181 -27.49 25.36 9.33
C LYS A 181 -26.30 25.35 8.35
N ASN A 182 -25.21 24.65 8.70
CA ASN A 182 -24.02 24.53 7.83
C ASN A 182 -24.17 23.44 6.75
N PHE A 183 -25.23 22.65 6.78
CA PHE A 183 -25.47 21.58 5.81
C PHE A 183 -26.59 21.91 4.85
N ASP A 184 -26.44 21.43 3.61
CA ASP A 184 -27.47 21.43 2.59
C ASP A 184 -28.27 20.12 2.63
N ASP A 185 -29.46 20.14 2.01
CA ASP A 185 -30.20 18.95 1.70
C ASP A 185 -29.48 18.15 0.59
N ALA A 186 -28.68 17.19 1.00
CA ALA A 186 -27.85 16.40 0.08
C ALA A 186 -28.71 15.51 -0.83
N VAL A 187 -28.31 15.34 -2.08
CA VAL A 187 -28.90 14.30 -2.95
C VAL A 187 -28.46 12.94 -2.40
N VAL A 188 -29.43 12.08 -2.13
CA VAL A 188 -29.20 10.70 -1.64
C VAL A 188 -29.48 9.65 -2.70
N LEU A 189 -30.47 9.90 -3.59
CA LEU A 189 -30.73 9.03 -4.75
C LEU A 189 -30.74 9.88 -6.02
N LYS A 190 -29.96 9.47 -6.99
CA LYS A 190 -29.82 10.13 -8.30
C LYS A 190 -30.99 9.79 -9.22
N SER A 191 -31.20 10.59 -10.27
CA SER A 191 -32.27 10.38 -11.24
C SER A 191 -32.09 9.12 -12.15
N ASP A 192 -30.94 8.50 -12.11
CA ASP A 192 -30.66 7.22 -12.74
C ASP A 192 -30.96 6.02 -11.83
N GLY A 193 -31.48 6.27 -10.61
CA GLY A 193 -31.80 5.26 -9.62
C GLY A 193 -30.61 4.76 -8.81
N LEU A 194 -29.38 5.27 -9.05
CA LEU A 194 -28.23 4.96 -8.21
C LEU A 194 -28.17 5.89 -7.00
N PRO A 195 -27.78 5.40 -5.82
CA PRO A 195 -27.58 6.24 -4.64
C PRO A 195 -26.34 7.10 -4.81
N THR A 196 -26.26 8.14 -4.00
CA THR A 196 -24.96 8.74 -3.68
C THR A 196 -24.30 7.97 -2.55
N TYR A 197 -23.00 8.19 -2.35
CA TYR A 197 -22.24 7.59 -1.25
C TYR A 197 -22.96 7.72 0.10
N HIS A 198 -23.58 8.88 0.35
CA HIS A 198 -24.20 9.19 1.64
C HIS A 198 -25.33 8.21 2.00
N LEU A 199 -26.18 7.83 1.07
CA LEU A 199 -27.22 6.83 1.33
C LEU A 199 -26.66 5.41 1.26
N ALA A 200 -25.90 5.12 0.21
CA ALA A 200 -25.38 3.77 -0.04
C ALA A 200 -24.60 3.23 1.15
N ALA A 201 -23.62 4.00 1.65
CA ALA A 201 -22.79 3.57 2.76
C ALA A 201 -23.59 3.34 4.05
N MET A 202 -24.56 4.20 4.36
CA MET A 202 -25.37 4.05 5.60
C MET A 202 -26.32 2.86 5.51
N VAL A 203 -26.97 2.67 4.35
CA VAL A 203 -27.86 1.53 4.13
C VAL A 203 -27.06 0.22 4.16
N ASP A 204 -25.92 0.17 3.50
CA ASP A 204 -25.10 -1.03 3.46
C ASP A 204 -24.49 -1.37 4.83
N ASP A 205 -24.01 -0.37 5.57
CA ASP A 205 -23.48 -0.60 6.91
C ASP A 205 -24.58 -1.17 7.84
N HIS A 206 -25.84 -0.71 7.70
CA HIS A 206 -26.95 -1.28 8.45
C HIS A 206 -27.33 -2.70 7.95
N GLU A 207 -27.61 -2.85 6.66
CA GLU A 207 -28.05 -4.13 6.08
C GLU A 207 -27.00 -5.25 6.22
N MET A 208 -25.70 -4.90 6.17
CA MET A 208 -24.60 -5.81 6.41
C MET A 208 -24.21 -5.94 7.88
N GLN A 209 -24.99 -5.34 8.79
CA GLN A 209 -24.79 -5.41 10.24
C GLN A 209 -23.41 -4.96 10.70
N ILE A 210 -22.86 -3.93 10.09
CA ILE A 210 -21.55 -3.37 10.46
C ILE A 210 -21.66 -2.71 11.83
N THR A 211 -20.82 -3.14 12.77
CA THR A 211 -20.77 -2.63 14.14
C THR A 211 -19.73 -1.53 14.32
N HIS A 212 -18.66 -1.56 13.52
CA HIS A 212 -17.55 -0.61 13.62
C HIS A 212 -17.19 -0.08 12.24
N VAL A 213 -17.19 1.22 12.09
CA VAL A 213 -16.87 1.93 10.85
C VAL A 213 -15.52 2.62 10.99
N LEU A 214 -14.47 1.97 10.49
CA LEU A 214 -13.15 2.58 10.35
C LEU A 214 -13.04 3.18 8.95
N ARG A 215 -12.78 4.48 8.85
CA ARG A 215 -12.67 5.19 7.55
C ARG A 215 -11.79 6.44 7.65
N SER A 216 -11.43 7.02 6.51
CA SER A 216 -10.61 8.23 6.46
C SER A 216 -11.31 9.43 7.12
N SER A 217 -10.54 10.28 7.82
CA SER A 217 -11.00 11.56 8.37
C SER A 217 -11.45 12.57 7.30
N GLU A 218 -11.28 12.28 6.03
CA GLU A 218 -11.86 13.10 4.93
C GLU A 218 -13.38 13.14 4.99
N TRP A 219 -14.00 12.13 5.59
CA TRP A 219 -15.46 12.06 5.76
C TRP A 219 -16.00 12.83 6.96
N LEU A 220 -15.13 13.44 7.77
CA LEU A 220 -15.56 14.27 8.92
C LEU A 220 -16.47 15.43 8.50
N GLY A 221 -16.20 16.04 7.35
CA GLY A 221 -17.03 17.13 6.84
C GLY A 221 -18.49 16.76 6.54
N THR A 222 -18.74 15.48 6.26
CA THR A 222 -20.10 14.94 6.01
C THR A 222 -20.60 14.01 7.11
N PHE A 223 -19.86 13.86 8.17
CA PHE A 223 -20.19 12.96 9.27
C PHE A 223 -21.55 13.27 9.91
N PRO A 224 -21.91 14.56 10.21
CA PRO A 224 -23.22 14.88 10.71
C PRO A 224 -24.39 14.49 9.78
N LEU A 225 -24.19 14.57 8.45
CA LEU A 225 -25.17 14.09 7.48
C LEU A 225 -25.39 12.58 7.62
N HIS A 226 -24.32 11.80 7.74
CA HIS A 226 -24.42 10.34 7.89
C HIS A 226 -25.14 9.95 9.18
N VAL A 227 -24.81 10.60 10.29
CA VAL A 227 -25.48 10.39 11.58
C VAL A 227 -26.96 10.74 11.48
N ASN A 228 -27.34 11.84 10.83
CA ASN A 228 -28.75 12.19 10.63
C ASN A 228 -29.49 11.19 9.74
N ILE A 229 -28.85 10.61 8.73
CA ILE A 229 -29.45 9.56 7.90
C ILE A 229 -29.73 8.31 8.74
N VAL A 230 -28.77 7.85 9.55
CA VAL A 230 -28.93 6.71 10.46
C VAL A 230 -30.08 6.95 11.45
N ARG A 231 -30.11 8.12 12.09
CA ARG A 231 -31.18 8.52 13.04
C ARG A 231 -32.55 8.64 12.38
N ALA A 232 -32.62 9.13 11.13
CA ALA A 232 -33.89 9.24 10.39
C ALA A 232 -34.51 7.86 10.07
N PHE A 233 -33.71 6.81 9.99
CA PHE A 233 -34.20 5.45 9.89
C PHE A 233 -34.54 4.81 11.27
N GLY A 234 -34.15 5.43 12.38
CA GLY A 234 -34.28 4.86 13.73
C GLY A 234 -33.28 3.71 13.97
N TRP A 235 -32.17 3.67 13.27
CA TRP A 235 -31.15 2.64 13.43
C TRP A 235 -30.18 2.99 14.55
N ASP A 236 -29.59 1.95 15.15
CA ASP A 236 -28.46 2.13 16.06
C ASP A 236 -27.23 2.61 15.27
N GLU A 237 -26.50 3.57 15.85
CA GLU A 237 -25.27 4.06 15.26
C GLU A 237 -24.14 3.03 15.46
N PRO A 238 -23.34 2.71 14.42
CA PRO A 238 -22.13 1.93 14.63
C PRO A 238 -21.08 2.76 15.40
N ILE A 239 -20.05 2.09 15.91
CA ILE A 239 -18.89 2.78 16.49
C ILE A 239 -18.10 3.43 15.35
N TRP A 240 -18.10 4.75 15.30
CA TRP A 240 -17.43 5.55 14.28
C TRP A 240 -15.98 5.80 14.66
N THR A 241 -15.04 5.54 13.75
CA THR A 241 -13.61 5.79 13.94
C THR A 241 -13.03 6.43 12.69
N HIS A 242 -12.77 7.73 12.74
CA HIS A 242 -12.20 8.48 11.62
C HIS A 242 -10.67 8.54 11.72
N LEU A 243 -10.01 7.67 10.98
CA LEU A 243 -8.55 7.54 10.90
C LEU A 243 -7.91 8.77 10.28
N SER A 244 -6.76 9.17 10.79
CA SER A 244 -5.96 10.26 10.22
C SER A 244 -5.55 9.96 8.76
N VAL A 245 -5.28 11.01 7.99
CA VAL A 245 -4.73 10.86 6.64
C VAL A 245 -3.22 10.73 6.67
N PHE A 246 -2.64 10.11 5.64
CA PHE A 246 -1.20 10.19 5.40
C PHE A 246 -0.83 11.52 4.77
N LEU A 247 0.18 12.15 5.32
CA LEU A 247 0.82 13.33 4.74
C LEU A 247 2.04 12.91 3.92
N LYS A 248 2.38 13.68 2.90
CA LYS A 248 3.65 13.48 2.17
C LYS A 248 4.86 13.62 3.09
N PRO A 249 6.06 13.15 2.68
CA PRO A 249 7.26 13.17 3.55
C PRO A 249 7.59 14.51 4.18
N SER A 250 7.25 15.62 3.52
CA SER A 250 7.43 16.97 4.09
C SER A 250 6.48 17.33 5.25
N GLY A 251 5.52 16.47 5.57
CA GLY A 251 4.51 16.71 6.61
C GLY A 251 3.40 17.70 6.21
N LYS A 252 3.37 18.18 4.97
CA LYS A 252 2.43 19.22 4.53
C LYS A 252 1.56 18.76 3.35
N GLY A 253 0.31 18.42 3.62
CA GLY A 253 -0.65 18.00 2.60
C GLY A 253 -0.45 16.57 2.13
N LYS A 254 -1.33 16.11 1.24
CA LYS A 254 -1.26 14.77 0.63
C LYS A 254 -0.25 14.72 -0.50
N MET A 255 0.28 13.54 -0.76
CA MET A 255 1.14 13.28 -1.90
C MET A 255 0.36 13.45 -3.20
N SER A 256 0.86 14.25 -4.12
CA SER A 256 0.30 14.41 -5.46
C SER A 256 0.68 13.22 -6.35
N LYS A 257 -0.04 13.03 -7.46
CA LYS A 257 0.29 11.99 -8.47
C LYS A 257 1.71 12.14 -9.02
N ARG A 258 2.19 13.37 -9.16
CA ARG A 258 3.55 13.66 -9.63
C ARG A 258 4.59 13.23 -8.60
N GLU A 259 4.40 13.59 -7.33
CA GLU A 259 5.30 13.20 -6.24
C GLU A 259 5.32 11.67 -6.06
N ALA A 260 4.18 10.99 -6.25
CA ALA A 260 4.11 9.53 -6.25
C ALA A 260 4.92 8.91 -7.40
N ALA A 261 4.84 9.48 -8.61
CA ALA A 261 5.63 9.03 -9.75
C ALA A 261 7.14 9.31 -9.60
N GLU A 262 7.51 10.36 -8.88
CA GLU A 262 8.91 10.65 -8.53
C GLU A 262 9.44 9.63 -7.51
N ALA A 263 8.66 9.28 -6.49
CA ALA A 263 9.05 8.29 -5.49
C ALA A 263 9.36 6.90 -6.08
N ILE A 264 8.67 6.50 -7.14
CA ILE A 264 8.94 5.23 -7.86
C ILE A 264 10.36 5.19 -8.40
N LYS A 265 10.91 6.30 -8.87
CA LYS A 265 12.29 6.38 -9.37
C LYS A 265 13.33 6.16 -8.27
N ASP A 266 12.94 6.47 -7.03
CA ASP A 266 13.76 6.28 -5.84
C ASP A 266 13.46 4.93 -5.15
N GLY A 267 12.76 4.01 -5.83
CA GLY A 267 12.42 2.69 -5.32
C GLY A 267 11.27 2.64 -4.33
N HIS A 268 10.41 3.67 -4.28
CA HIS A 268 9.28 3.74 -3.35
C HIS A 268 7.96 4.03 -4.05
N SER A 269 6.87 3.58 -3.46
CA SER A 269 5.51 3.93 -3.93
C SER A 269 4.53 4.07 -2.76
N ILE A 270 3.43 4.76 -3.04
CA ILE A 270 2.26 4.79 -2.16
C ILE A 270 1.18 3.79 -2.58
N PHE A 271 1.40 3.03 -3.63
CA PHE A 271 0.47 2.01 -4.14
C PHE A 271 0.98 0.60 -3.82
N VAL A 272 0.08 -0.24 -3.31
CA VAL A 272 0.40 -1.61 -2.88
C VAL A 272 0.96 -2.45 -4.02
N LYS A 273 0.40 -2.32 -5.22
CA LYS A 273 0.86 -3.04 -6.42
C LYS A 273 2.31 -2.73 -6.74
N ASP A 274 2.68 -1.45 -6.72
CA ASP A 274 4.05 -1.04 -7.04
C ASP A 274 5.03 -1.56 -5.98
N LEU A 275 4.64 -1.56 -4.69
CA LEU A 275 5.49 -2.10 -3.62
C LEU A 275 5.76 -3.59 -3.81
N LEU A 276 4.74 -4.37 -4.22
CA LEU A 276 4.93 -5.78 -4.58
C LEU A 276 5.95 -5.92 -5.74
N GLU A 277 5.83 -5.11 -6.78
CA GLU A 277 6.72 -5.13 -7.95
C GLU A 277 8.15 -4.69 -7.60
N LEU A 278 8.32 -3.76 -6.67
CA LEU A 278 9.59 -3.28 -6.12
C LEU A 278 10.23 -4.25 -5.11
N GLY A 279 9.55 -5.34 -4.78
CA GLY A 279 10.09 -6.38 -3.90
C GLY A 279 9.92 -6.11 -2.42
N PHE A 280 8.97 -5.26 -2.02
CA PHE A 280 8.56 -5.18 -0.61
C PHE A 280 7.83 -6.45 -0.20
N THR A 281 7.90 -6.77 1.10
CA THR A 281 7.19 -7.91 1.69
C THR A 281 5.87 -7.46 2.33
N PRO A 282 4.83 -8.30 2.33
CA PRO A 282 3.58 -7.95 3.00
C PRO A 282 3.78 -7.71 4.49
N GLU A 283 4.70 -8.44 5.13
CA GLU A 283 5.04 -8.29 6.54
C GLU A 283 5.59 -6.88 6.84
N GLY A 284 6.55 -6.42 6.03
CA GLY A 284 7.16 -5.09 6.16
C GLY A 284 6.14 -3.98 5.93
N VAL A 285 5.31 -4.11 4.89
CA VAL A 285 4.26 -3.12 4.59
C VAL A 285 3.19 -3.08 5.66
N ASN A 286 2.70 -4.24 6.14
CA ASN A 286 1.73 -4.30 7.22
C ASN A 286 2.28 -3.70 8.52
N ASN A 287 3.51 -4.03 8.89
CA ASN A 287 4.12 -3.51 10.10
C ASN A 287 4.25 -1.98 10.03
N TRP A 288 4.78 -1.45 8.93
CA TRP A 288 4.88 -0.01 8.73
C TRP A 288 3.51 0.68 8.73
N CYS A 289 2.53 0.16 7.98
CA CYS A 289 1.17 0.68 7.95
C CYS A 289 0.52 0.64 9.34
N GLY A 290 0.73 -0.44 10.07
CA GLY A 290 0.16 -0.64 11.41
C GLY A 290 0.65 0.37 12.42
N LEU A 291 1.91 0.80 12.34
CA LEU A 291 2.46 1.80 13.25
C LEU A 291 2.03 3.24 12.92
N MET A 292 1.51 3.48 11.72
CA MET A 292 1.15 4.82 11.23
C MET A 292 -0.19 5.31 11.80
N GLY A 293 -0.19 5.76 13.05
CA GLY A 293 -1.36 6.26 13.75
C GLY A 293 -1.91 5.32 14.81
N TRP A 294 -1.16 4.27 15.15
CA TRP A 294 -1.40 3.42 16.32
C TRP A 294 -0.39 3.80 17.41
N GLY A 295 -0.88 4.07 18.63
CA GLY A 295 -0.08 4.55 19.76
C GLY A 295 0.76 3.46 20.45
N VAL A 296 1.53 2.72 19.67
CA VAL A 296 2.54 1.75 20.11
C VAL A 296 3.93 2.29 19.80
N PRO A 297 5.02 1.74 20.40
CA PRO A 297 6.37 2.16 20.07
C PRO A 297 6.62 2.13 18.55
N GLU A 298 7.25 3.19 18.03
CA GLU A 298 7.39 3.42 16.60
C GLU A 298 8.34 2.45 15.88
N ASP A 299 9.16 1.71 16.61
CA ASP A 299 10.15 0.75 16.15
C ASP A 299 9.78 -0.71 16.43
N ASP A 300 8.57 -0.96 16.92
CA ASP A 300 8.07 -2.32 17.16
C ASP A 300 7.99 -3.14 15.88
N VAL A 301 8.76 -4.23 15.83
CA VAL A 301 8.68 -5.21 14.74
C VAL A 301 7.64 -6.26 15.11
N MET A 302 6.56 -6.31 14.32
CA MET A 302 5.42 -7.19 14.58
C MET A 302 4.99 -7.91 13.30
N ASN A 303 4.76 -9.21 13.40
CA ASN A 303 4.03 -9.93 12.38
C ASN A 303 2.50 -9.73 12.52
N LEU A 304 1.73 -10.17 11.54
CA LEU A 304 0.28 -9.95 11.52
C LEU A 304 -0.44 -10.58 12.71
N THR A 305 0.02 -11.73 13.21
CA THR A 305 -0.55 -12.41 14.38
C THR A 305 -0.32 -11.59 15.66
N GLU A 306 0.87 -11.07 15.84
CA GLU A 306 1.20 -10.19 16.98
C GLU A 306 0.41 -8.89 16.92
N MET A 307 0.24 -8.33 15.72
CA MET A 307 -0.60 -7.15 15.51
C MET A 307 -2.05 -7.41 15.92
N ILE A 308 -2.64 -8.55 15.53
CA ILE A 308 -4.00 -8.95 15.93
C ILE A 308 -4.14 -9.02 17.45
N GLN A 309 -3.16 -9.63 18.13
CA GLN A 309 -3.18 -9.79 19.58
C GLN A 309 -3.09 -8.45 20.34
N ARG A 310 -2.33 -7.49 19.82
CA ARG A 310 -2.02 -6.23 20.47
C ARG A 310 -2.92 -5.07 20.05
N PHE A 311 -3.65 -5.20 18.95
CA PHE A 311 -4.44 -4.11 18.39
C PHE A 311 -5.53 -3.64 19.36
N SER A 312 -5.73 -2.33 19.45
CA SER A 312 -6.89 -1.71 20.10
C SER A 312 -7.23 -0.41 19.39
N ILE A 313 -8.51 -0.22 19.09
CA ILE A 313 -9.00 1.05 18.57
C ILE A 313 -8.83 2.20 19.55
N ASP A 314 -8.75 1.93 20.85
CA ASP A 314 -8.55 2.91 21.90
C ASP A 314 -7.16 3.56 21.85
N HIS A 315 -6.20 2.88 21.22
CA HIS A 315 -4.84 3.35 21.06
C HIS A 315 -4.59 4.06 19.72
N LEU A 316 -5.62 4.19 18.87
CA LEU A 316 -5.49 4.94 17.62
C LEU A 316 -5.42 6.45 17.87
N THR A 317 -4.58 7.14 17.08
CA THR A 317 -4.37 8.58 17.25
C THR A 317 -5.07 9.38 16.14
N PRO A 318 -5.69 10.53 16.46
CA PRO A 318 -6.34 11.39 15.47
C PRO A 318 -5.34 12.20 14.63
N SER A 319 -4.07 12.25 15.03
CA SER A 319 -3.03 13.08 14.39
C SER A 319 -2.61 12.49 13.04
N PRO A 320 -2.49 13.31 11.99
CA PRO A 320 -1.95 12.87 10.71
C PRO A 320 -0.49 12.40 10.85
N ALA A 321 -0.12 11.37 10.10
CA ALA A 321 1.23 10.83 10.07
C ALA A 321 1.90 11.12 8.72
N ALA A 322 3.15 11.64 8.74
CA ALA A 322 3.93 11.83 7.53
C ALA A 322 4.53 10.50 7.06
N ILE A 323 4.48 10.24 5.75
CA ILE A 323 5.12 9.08 5.13
C ILE A 323 6.63 9.19 5.35
N ASN A 324 7.23 8.13 5.87
CA ASN A 324 8.68 7.98 6.02
C ASN A 324 9.12 6.69 5.31
N PHE A 325 9.63 6.84 4.09
CA PHE A 325 10.08 5.70 3.28
C PHE A 325 11.32 5.01 3.88
N ALA A 326 12.26 5.75 4.48
CA ALA A 326 13.39 5.13 5.15
C ALA A 326 12.97 4.20 6.29
N LYS A 327 11.85 4.52 6.97
CA LYS A 327 11.26 3.65 7.99
C LYS A 327 10.57 2.43 7.37
N LEU A 328 9.95 2.58 6.19
CA LEU A 328 9.41 1.45 5.43
C LEU A 328 10.52 0.50 5.00
N ASP A 329 11.63 1.02 4.49
CA ASP A 329 12.83 0.25 4.13
C ASP A 329 13.39 -0.52 5.33
N HIS A 330 13.49 0.15 6.47
CA HIS A 330 13.95 -0.46 7.72
C HIS A 330 13.10 -1.65 8.13
N PHE A 331 11.77 -1.51 8.16
CA PHE A 331 10.88 -2.60 8.50
C PHE A 331 10.93 -3.71 7.47
N ASN A 332 10.96 -3.38 6.19
CA ASN A 332 11.02 -4.38 5.14
C ASN A 332 12.29 -5.21 5.22
N GLY A 333 13.45 -4.56 5.32
CA GLY A 333 14.73 -5.26 5.49
C GLY A 333 14.77 -6.10 6.77
N THR A 334 14.16 -5.63 7.86
CA THR A 334 14.06 -6.39 9.10
C THR A 334 13.21 -7.65 8.94
N HIS A 335 12.04 -7.55 8.29
CA HIS A 335 11.21 -8.72 8.02
C HIS A 335 11.87 -9.70 7.06
N ILE A 336 12.60 -9.23 6.03
CA ILE A 336 13.40 -10.09 5.14
C ILE A 336 14.41 -10.92 5.96
N ARG A 337 15.09 -10.31 6.92
CA ARG A 337 16.05 -11.02 7.80
C ARG A 337 15.39 -12.10 8.66
N LEU A 338 14.13 -11.93 9.02
CA LEU A 338 13.36 -12.89 9.84
C LEU A 338 12.74 -14.04 9.03
N LEU A 339 12.67 -13.94 7.71
CA LEU A 339 12.08 -15.01 6.89
C LEU A 339 12.91 -16.30 6.97
N PRO A 340 12.28 -17.48 7.00
CA PRO A 340 12.95 -18.75 6.78
C PRO A 340 13.69 -18.76 5.43
N THR A 341 14.80 -19.50 5.33
CA THR A 341 15.62 -19.52 4.10
C THR A 341 14.83 -20.00 2.89
N GLU A 342 14.03 -21.05 3.05
CA GLU A 342 13.21 -21.64 1.99
C GLU A 342 12.16 -20.63 1.47
N ASP A 343 11.55 -19.88 2.38
CA ASP A 343 10.57 -18.85 2.05
C ASP A 343 11.23 -17.68 1.31
N LEU A 344 12.39 -17.21 1.79
CA LEU A 344 13.14 -16.16 1.11
C LEU A 344 13.59 -16.59 -0.29
N VAL A 345 14.06 -17.82 -0.46
CA VAL A 345 14.40 -18.41 -1.78
C VAL A 345 13.20 -18.37 -2.71
N ALA A 346 12.04 -18.84 -2.25
CA ALA A 346 10.81 -18.83 -3.06
C ALA A 346 10.40 -17.41 -3.49
N ARG A 347 10.56 -16.43 -2.60
CA ARG A 347 10.16 -15.03 -2.85
C ARG A 347 11.14 -14.27 -3.75
N ILE A 348 12.44 -14.55 -3.70
CA ILE A 348 13.43 -13.86 -4.57
C ILE A 348 13.51 -14.47 -5.98
N LYS A 349 13.22 -15.75 -6.14
CA LYS A 349 13.33 -16.48 -7.43
C LYS A 349 12.60 -15.80 -8.60
N PRO A 350 11.37 -15.27 -8.44
CA PRO A 350 10.67 -14.57 -9.52
C PRO A 350 11.44 -13.36 -10.08
N PHE A 351 12.26 -12.67 -9.28
CA PHE A 351 13.06 -11.52 -9.71
C PHE A 351 14.17 -11.96 -10.66
N PHE A 352 14.84 -13.08 -10.37
CA PHE A 352 15.83 -13.68 -11.28
C PHE A 352 15.18 -14.13 -12.59
N THR A 353 14.02 -14.78 -12.51
CA THR A 353 13.27 -15.23 -13.70
C THR A 353 12.87 -14.05 -14.61
N ARG A 354 12.39 -12.94 -14.04
CA ARG A 354 12.07 -11.71 -14.79
C ARG A 354 13.30 -11.12 -15.49
N ALA A 355 14.47 -11.27 -14.89
CA ALA A 355 15.75 -10.83 -15.48
C ALA A 355 16.33 -11.83 -16.50
N GLY A 356 15.61 -12.91 -16.84
CA GLY A 356 16.06 -13.94 -17.79
C GLY A 356 17.15 -14.86 -17.23
N LEU A 357 17.30 -14.93 -15.90
CA LEU A 357 18.28 -15.80 -15.24
C LEU A 357 17.61 -17.08 -14.74
N VAL A 358 18.24 -18.21 -15.00
CA VAL A 358 17.81 -19.51 -14.47
C VAL A 358 18.47 -19.69 -13.10
N ALA A 359 17.69 -19.51 -12.03
CA ALA A 359 18.15 -19.60 -10.66
C ALA A 359 17.62 -20.89 -10.01
N GLU A 360 18.52 -21.87 -9.84
CA GLU A 360 18.21 -23.14 -9.17
C GLU A 360 18.07 -22.92 -7.66
N ASP A 361 17.06 -23.56 -7.04
CA ASP A 361 16.77 -23.42 -5.60
C ASP A 361 17.97 -23.84 -4.73
N ALA A 362 18.69 -24.88 -5.14
CA ALA A 362 19.89 -25.35 -4.44
C ALA A 362 20.99 -24.27 -4.38
N MET A 363 21.20 -23.51 -5.47
CA MET A 363 22.16 -22.41 -5.51
C MET A 363 21.65 -21.21 -4.73
N LEU A 364 20.37 -20.84 -4.89
CA LEU A 364 19.76 -19.75 -4.11
C LEU A 364 19.85 -20.02 -2.61
N THR A 365 19.66 -21.26 -2.16
CA THR A 365 19.77 -21.64 -0.74
C THR A 365 21.18 -21.40 -0.20
N GLN A 366 22.22 -21.61 -1.02
CA GLN A 366 23.61 -21.32 -0.62
C GLN A 366 23.91 -19.81 -0.60
N ILE A 367 23.27 -19.06 -1.49
CA ILE A 367 23.54 -17.61 -1.66
C ILE A 367 22.78 -16.77 -0.63
N VAL A 368 21.55 -17.14 -0.28
CA VAL A 368 20.67 -16.37 0.61
C VAL A 368 21.34 -15.95 1.94
N PRO A 369 22.12 -16.80 2.63
CA PRO A 369 22.83 -16.36 3.84
C PRO A 369 23.83 -15.23 3.61
N LEU A 370 24.39 -15.10 2.41
CA LEU A 370 25.34 -14.05 2.04
C LEU A 370 24.66 -12.71 1.70
N LEU A 371 23.35 -12.74 1.35
CA LEU A 371 22.58 -11.59 0.89
C LEU A 371 21.73 -10.98 2.00
N ARG A 372 21.12 -11.83 2.81
CA ARG A 372 20.04 -11.53 3.76
C ARG A 372 20.24 -10.22 4.56
N GLU A 373 21.43 -10.02 5.11
CA GLU A 373 21.76 -8.84 5.92
C GLU A 373 21.87 -7.53 5.12
N ARG A 374 21.94 -7.64 3.79
CA ARG A 374 22.16 -6.51 2.88
C ARG A 374 20.91 -6.11 2.10
N MET A 375 19.89 -6.97 2.14
CA MET A 375 18.65 -6.74 1.40
C MET A 375 17.74 -5.80 2.16
N VAL A 376 17.24 -4.82 1.46
CA VAL A 376 16.15 -3.94 1.89
C VAL A 376 14.86 -4.37 1.22
N THR A 377 14.92 -4.76 -0.06
CA THR A 377 13.82 -5.35 -0.83
C THR A 377 14.22 -6.72 -1.40
N LEU A 378 13.24 -7.49 -1.86
CA LEU A 378 13.49 -8.79 -2.49
C LEU A 378 14.20 -8.63 -3.86
N ASP A 379 14.01 -7.50 -4.54
CA ASP A 379 14.65 -7.18 -5.81
C ASP A 379 16.18 -6.95 -5.66
N ASP A 380 16.63 -6.50 -4.49
CA ASP A 380 18.05 -6.33 -4.19
C ASP A 380 18.85 -7.64 -4.39
N ALA A 381 18.20 -8.79 -4.23
CA ALA A 381 18.83 -10.08 -4.47
C ALA A 381 19.39 -10.20 -5.91
N LEU A 382 18.70 -9.63 -6.89
CA LEU A 382 19.14 -9.65 -8.29
C LEU A 382 20.42 -8.83 -8.49
N GLU A 383 20.50 -7.64 -7.90
CA GLU A 383 21.68 -6.80 -7.96
C GLU A 383 22.85 -7.45 -7.21
N LEU A 384 22.59 -7.91 -5.97
CA LEU A 384 23.62 -8.49 -5.11
C LEU A 384 24.16 -9.83 -5.60
N ALA A 385 23.34 -10.64 -6.30
CA ALA A 385 23.66 -12.03 -6.61
C ALA A 385 23.50 -12.43 -8.10
N GLY A 386 23.06 -11.55 -8.98
CA GLY A 386 22.86 -11.88 -10.39
C GLY A 386 24.12 -12.44 -11.08
N PHE A 387 25.30 -12.06 -10.61
CA PHE A 387 26.59 -12.53 -11.15
C PHE A 387 26.84 -14.03 -10.91
N PHE A 388 26.23 -14.67 -9.91
CA PHE A 388 26.37 -16.11 -9.68
C PHE A 388 25.79 -16.94 -10.83
N PHE A 389 24.74 -16.43 -11.48
CA PHE A 389 23.97 -17.10 -12.53
C PHE A 389 24.44 -16.78 -13.95
N ARG A 390 25.54 -16.00 -14.10
CA ARG A 390 26.12 -15.62 -15.40
C ARG A 390 27.39 -16.39 -15.66
N GLU A 391 27.61 -16.77 -16.91
CA GLU A 391 28.89 -17.42 -17.33
C GLU A 391 30.04 -16.43 -17.24
N SER A 392 29.85 -15.20 -17.67
CA SER A 392 30.85 -14.14 -17.62
C SER A 392 30.27 -12.87 -16.99
N VAL A 393 31.13 -12.01 -16.49
CA VAL A 393 30.81 -10.67 -16.02
C VAL A 393 31.56 -9.64 -16.86
N SER A 394 30.97 -8.48 -17.05
CA SER A 394 31.55 -7.38 -17.82
C SER A 394 31.66 -6.13 -16.95
N PRO A 395 32.61 -6.08 -16.01
CA PRO A 395 32.78 -4.90 -15.17
C PRO A 395 33.18 -3.69 -16.03
N ASN A 396 32.85 -2.48 -15.52
CA ASN A 396 33.42 -1.29 -16.13
C ASN A 396 34.96 -1.37 -15.99
N PRO A 397 35.73 -1.24 -17.09
CA PRO A 397 37.19 -1.38 -17.03
C PRO A 397 37.88 -0.44 -16.02
N SER A 398 37.34 0.77 -15.80
CA SER A 398 37.84 1.70 -14.78
C SER A 398 37.67 1.19 -13.34
N ASP A 399 36.74 0.30 -13.11
CA ASP A 399 36.46 -0.28 -11.78
C ASP A 399 37.46 -1.39 -11.41
N LEU A 400 38.13 -1.97 -12.42
CA LEU A 400 39.23 -2.92 -12.24
C LEU A 400 40.53 -2.23 -11.82
N ILE A 401 40.67 -0.92 -12.03
CA ILE A 401 41.86 -0.18 -11.63
C ILE A 401 41.79 0.07 -10.11
N ALA A 402 42.73 -0.51 -9.36
CA ALA A 402 42.79 -0.33 -7.92
C ALA A 402 43.11 1.12 -7.54
N LYS A 403 42.50 1.58 -6.44
CA LYS A 403 42.70 2.95 -5.97
C LYS A 403 44.19 3.26 -5.74
N GLY A 404 44.68 4.31 -6.40
CA GLY A 404 46.06 4.77 -6.31
C GLY A 404 47.05 4.02 -7.21
N LEU A 405 46.55 3.17 -8.11
CA LEU A 405 47.35 2.49 -9.13
C LEU A 405 46.87 2.88 -10.53
N ASP A 406 47.66 2.52 -11.56
CA ASP A 406 47.33 2.62 -12.96
C ASP A 406 46.82 1.28 -13.52
N ALA A 407 46.41 1.27 -14.78
CA ALA A 407 45.94 0.07 -15.47
C ALA A 407 47.03 -0.99 -15.64
N PRO A 408 48.29 -0.66 -16.07
CA PRO A 408 49.38 -1.63 -16.16
C PRO A 408 49.66 -2.36 -14.84
N LYS A 409 49.73 -1.62 -13.72
CA LYS A 409 50.01 -2.21 -12.41
C LYS A 409 48.82 -3.07 -11.92
N SER A 410 47.59 -2.63 -12.18
CA SER A 410 46.39 -3.42 -11.84
C SER A 410 46.31 -4.71 -12.67
N ALA A 411 46.74 -4.69 -13.96
CA ALA A 411 46.85 -5.86 -14.80
C ALA A 411 47.90 -6.86 -14.29
N GLU A 412 49.08 -6.36 -13.84
CA GLU A 412 50.12 -7.18 -13.24
C GLU A 412 49.58 -7.92 -11.99
N ILE A 413 48.87 -7.18 -11.10
CA ILE A 413 48.26 -7.76 -9.92
C ILE A 413 47.21 -8.84 -10.29
N ALA A 414 46.32 -8.56 -11.25
CA ALA A 414 45.31 -9.52 -11.68
C ALA A 414 45.92 -10.82 -12.21
N ARG A 415 46.99 -10.72 -13.03
CA ARG A 415 47.73 -11.88 -13.52
C ARG A 415 48.44 -12.66 -12.41
N ARG A 416 49.06 -11.96 -11.46
CA ARG A 416 49.72 -12.62 -10.33
C ARG A 416 48.71 -13.35 -9.44
N VAL A 417 47.55 -12.72 -9.13
CA VAL A 417 46.46 -13.37 -8.42
C VAL A 417 45.95 -14.61 -9.16
N TYR A 418 45.75 -14.53 -10.48
CA TYR A 418 45.37 -15.68 -11.30
C TYR A 418 46.35 -16.85 -11.12
N GLN A 419 47.66 -16.59 -11.22
CA GLN A 419 48.71 -17.63 -11.07
C GLN A 419 48.69 -18.24 -9.65
N ILE A 420 48.49 -17.43 -8.62
CA ILE A 420 48.37 -17.90 -7.23
C ILE A 420 47.17 -18.83 -7.08
N LEU A 421 45.99 -18.42 -7.59
CA LEU A 421 44.77 -19.19 -7.47
C LEU A 421 44.75 -20.46 -8.32
N VAL A 422 45.44 -20.48 -9.45
CA VAL A 422 45.70 -21.72 -10.22
C VAL A 422 46.44 -22.75 -9.40
N GLY A 423 47.37 -22.34 -8.53
CA GLY A 423 48.14 -23.22 -7.64
C GLY A 423 47.39 -23.70 -6.40
N GLN A 424 46.23 -23.13 -6.07
CA GLN A 424 45.48 -23.52 -4.88
C GLN A 424 44.56 -24.73 -5.14
N PRO A 425 44.39 -25.67 -4.19
CA PRO A 425 43.52 -26.81 -4.35
C PRO A 425 42.03 -26.44 -4.40
N ASP A 426 41.63 -25.42 -3.63
CA ASP A 426 40.29 -24.86 -3.58
C ASP A 426 40.34 -23.34 -3.48
N LEU A 427 39.19 -22.69 -3.70
CA LEU A 427 39.02 -21.23 -3.63
C LEU A 427 38.24 -20.77 -2.43
N SER A 428 38.08 -21.63 -1.43
CA SER A 428 37.43 -21.31 -0.15
C SER A 428 38.24 -20.25 0.63
N HIS A 429 37.59 -19.73 1.67
CA HIS A 429 38.27 -18.83 2.62
C HIS A 429 39.53 -19.47 3.23
N ALA A 430 39.52 -20.77 3.51
CA ALA A 430 40.64 -21.49 4.07
C ALA A 430 41.76 -21.76 3.03
N GLY A 431 41.38 -21.99 1.77
CA GLY A 431 42.35 -22.29 0.68
C GLY A 431 42.94 -21.04 0.03
N ALA A 432 42.15 -20.12 -0.44
CA ALA A 432 42.59 -19.00 -1.26
C ALA A 432 43.06 -17.77 -0.46
N GLU A 433 42.42 -17.43 0.66
CA GLU A 433 42.73 -16.19 1.39
C GLU A 433 44.12 -16.14 1.95
N PRO A 434 44.69 -17.20 2.59
CA PRO A 434 46.05 -17.16 3.11
C PRO A 434 47.10 -16.89 2.01
N ALA A 435 46.94 -17.50 0.83
CA ALA A 435 47.83 -17.31 -0.28
C ALA A 435 47.79 -15.89 -0.86
N LEU A 436 46.61 -15.31 -0.94
CA LEU A 436 46.45 -13.91 -1.38
C LEU A 436 46.93 -12.90 -0.31
N ARG A 437 46.80 -13.20 0.96
CA ARG A 437 47.36 -12.36 2.05
C ARG A 437 48.91 -12.40 2.02
N ALA A 438 49.52 -13.57 1.84
CA ALA A 438 50.96 -13.68 1.69
C ALA A 438 51.46 -12.81 0.50
N TYR A 439 50.76 -12.83 -0.63
CA TYR A 439 51.10 -11.97 -1.77
C TYR A 439 50.97 -10.47 -1.44
N VAL A 440 49.95 -10.06 -0.66
CA VAL A 440 49.80 -8.67 -0.19
C VAL A 440 51.01 -8.24 0.66
N GLU A 441 51.47 -9.10 1.56
CA GLU A 441 52.63 -8.84 2.43
C GLU A 441 53.92 -8.77 1.64
N GLU A 442 54.17 -9.73 0.74
CA GLU A 442 55.36 -9.78 -0.11
C GLU A 442 55.47 -8.58 -1.06
N SER A 443 54.33 -8.14 -1.62
CA SER A 443 54.29 -7.07 -2.61
C SER A 443 54.27 -5.66 -2.02
N GLY A 444 54.02 -5.50 -0.71
CA GLY A 444 53.81 -4.22 -0.08
C GLY A 444 52.54 -3.49 -0.50
N LEU A 445 51.62 -4.19 -1.16
CA LEU A 445 50.33 -3.65 -1.61
C LEU A 445 49.34 -3.60 -0.47
N ASN A 446 48.29 -2.76 -0.63
CA ASN A 446 47.16 -2.74 0.33
C ASN A 446 46.19 -3.89 0.02
N VAL A 447 45.67 -4.52 1.06
CA VAL A 447 44.64 -5.58 0.96
C VAL A 447 43.48 -5.16 0.04
N ASN A 448 43.01 -3.91 0.16
CA ASN A 448 41.91 -3.40 -0.67
C ASN A 448 42.28 -3.26 -2.15
N GLN A 449 43.57 -3.09 -2.47
CA GLN A 449 44.02 -3.04 -3.86
C GLN A 449 43.96 -4.44 -4.51
N VAL A 450 44.47 -5.45 -3.84
CA VAL A 450 44.46 -6.83 -4.36
C VAL A 450 43.02 -7.41 -4.34
N PHE A 451 42.36 -7.39 -3.18
CA PHE A 451 41.04 -7.99 -3.05
C PHE A 451 39.97 -7.19 -3.79
N GLY A 452 40.17 -5.87 -3.98
CA GLY A 452 39.29 -5.03 -4.80
C GLY A 452 39.31 -5.44 -6.28
N ILE A 453 40.50 -5.67 -6.84
CA ILE A 453 40.63 -6.18 -8.21
C ILE A 453 39.96 -7.55 -8.34
N VAL A 454 40.21 -8.47 -7.41
CA VAL A 454 39.61 -9.82 -7.44
C VAL A 454 38.10 -9.73 -7.37
N ARG A 455 37.58 -8.93 -6.47
CA ARG A 455 36.14 -8.71 -6.30
C ARG A 455 35.49 -8.24 -7.60
N VAL A 456 36.00 -7.17 -8.18
CA VAL A 456 35.45 -6.61 -9.43
C VAL A 456 35.59 -7.59 -10.58
N ALA A 457 36.73 -8.27 -10.69
CA ALA A 457 36.98 -9.27 -11.73
C ALA A 457 36.00 -10.45 -11.65
N VAL A 458 35.74 -10.97 -10.44
CA VAL A 458 34.92 -12.17 -10.23
C VAL A 458 33.43 -11.87 -10.24
N THR A 459 33.03 -10.74 -9.63
CA THR A 459 31.61 -10.41 -9.44
C THR A 459 31.07 -9.34 -10.39
N GLY A 460 31.97 -8.56 -11.03
CA GLY A 460 31.58 -7.39 -11.81
C GLY A 460 31.28 -6.15 -11.00
N GLN A 461 31.46 -6.20 -9.66
CA GLN A 461 30.94 -5.17 -8.72
C GLN A 461 32.01 -4.75 -7.71
N LYS A 462 32.02 -3.46 -7.32
CA LYS A 462 32.87 -2.95 -6.23
C LYS A 462 32.37 -3.38 -4.83
N VAL A 463 31.07 -3.55 -4.69
CA VAL A 463 30.39 -4.02 -3.47
C VAL A 463 29.68 -5.31 -3.81
N SER A 464 29.99 -6.38 -3.12
CA SER A 464 29.42 -7.72 -3.36
C SER A 464 29.27 -8.45 -2.02
N PRO A 465 28.60 -9.59 -1.96
CA PRO A 465 28.68 -10.52 -0.85
C PRO A 465 30.12 -10.89 -0.49
N PRO A 466 30.39 -11.59 0.61
CA PRO A 466 31.74 -12.00 1.01
C PRO A 466 32.49 -12.68 -0.13
N LEU A 467 33.74 -12.25 -0.37
CA LEU A 467 34.46 -12.58 -1.60
C LEU A 467 34.78 -14.08 -1.77
N PHE A 468 35.34 -14.69 -0.72
CA PHE A 468 35.80 -16.08 -0.80
C PHE A 468 34.63 -17.06 -0.86
N GLU A 469 33.61 -16.83 -0.04
CA GLU A 469 32.36 -17.59 -0.08
C GLU A 469 31.68 -17.47 -1.45
N SER A 470 31.72 -16.29 -2.05
CA SER A 470 31.23 -16.08 -3.42
C SER A 470 32.06 -16.86 -4.44
N MET A 471 33.37 -16.86 -4.32
CA MET A 471 34.28 -17.62 -5.23
C MET A 471 34.04 -19.12 -5.12
N GLU A 472 33.79 -19.67 -3.94
CA GLU A 472 33.49 -21.07 -3.70
C GLU A 472 32.18 -21.47 -4.42
N ILE A 473 31.11 -20.68 -4.28
CA ILE A 473 29.81 -20.92 -4.94
C ILE A 473 29.90 -20.78 -6.45
N ILE A 474 30.63 -19.76 -6.97
CA ILE A 474 30.82 -19.55 -8.41
C ILE A 474 31.56 -20.73 -9.03
N GLY A 475 32.50 -21.30 -8.30
CA GLY A 475 33.33 -22.42 -8.73
C GLY A 475 34.63 -21.98 -9.45
N ARG A 476 35.62 -22.82 -9.28
CA ARG A 476 37.02 -22.58 -9.70
C ARG A 476 37.15 -22.16 -11.17
N GLU A 477 36.50 -22.90 -12.07
CA GLU A 477 36.67 -22.66 -13.52
C GLU A 477 36.20 -21.27 -13.91
N LYS A 478 34.99 -20.87 -13.45
CA LYS A 478 34.41 -19.54 -13.73
C LYS A 478 35.22 -18.41 -13.08
N VAL A 479 35.68 -18.60 -11.85
CA VAL A 479 36.52 -17.61 -11.16
C VAL A 479 37.82 -17.35 -11.94
N LEU A 480 38.52 -18.39 -12.34
CA LEU A 480 39.76 -18.26 -13.09
C LEU A 480 39.53 -17.63 -14.47
N ALA A 481 38.50 -18.05 -15.20
CA ALA A 481 38.13 -17.46 -16.48
C ALA A 481 37.81 -15.95 -16.37
N ARG A 482 37.09 -15.54 -15.32
CA ARG A 482 36.76 -14.13 -15.08
C ARG A 482 38.00 -13.30 -14.71
N LEU A 483 38.92 -13.84 -13.94
CA LEU A 483 40.18 -13.18 -13.58
C LEU A 483 41.07 -12.98 -14.80
N ASP A 484 41.17 -13.98 -15.66
CA ASP A 484 41.95 -13.89 -16.91
C ASP A 484 41.37 -12.84 -17.86
N ALA A 485 40.05 -12.84 -18.03
CA ALA A 485 39.34 -11.84 -18.81
C ALA A 485 39.58 -10.41 -18.28
N ALA A 486 39.54 -10.24 -16.94
CA ALA A 486 39.83 -8.96 -16.32
C ALA A 486 41.26 -8.48 -16.51
N ALA A 487 42.24 -9.38 -16.41
CA ALA A 487 43.66 -9.08 -16.71
C ALA A 487 43.87 -8.66 -18.17
N MET A 488 43.19 -9.34 -19.10
CA MET A 488 43.21 -8.97 -20.53
C MET A 488 42.53 -7.59 -20.76
N ALA A 489 41.42 -7.31 -20.11
CA ALA A 489 40.71 -6.02 -20.21
C ALA A 489 41.61 -4.87 -19.74
N LEU A 490 42.26 -5.03 -18.58
CA LEU A 490 43.19 -4.04 -18.03
C LEU A 490 44.39 -3.79 -18.96
N THR A 491 44.89 -4.83 -19.64
CA THR A 491 46.00 -4.70 -20.59
C THR A 491 45.63 -3.85 -21.82
N LYS A 492 44.36 -3.85 -22.21
CA LYS A 492 43.90 -3.02 -23.35
C LYS A 492 43.71 -1.56 -22.98
N LEU A 493 43.70 -1.21 -21.69
CA LEU A 493 43.65 0.15 -21.19
C LEU A 493 45.05 0.77 -20.99
N SER A 494 46.07 -0.04 -21.08
CA SER A 494 47.48 0.33 -21.00
C SER A 494 48.00 0.71 -22.39
#